data_63786b0efbfab6f3115445c77d04fe3a
#
_entry.id   63786b0efbfab6f3115445c77d04fe3a
#
_cell.length_a   1.000
_cell.length_b   1.000
_cell.length_c   1.000
_cell.angle_alpha   90.00
_cell.angle_beta   90.00
_cell.angle_gamma   90.00
#
_symmetry.space_group_name_H-M   'P 1'
#
loop_
_entity.id
_entity.type
_entity.pdbx_description
1 polymer ?
#
loop_
_entity_poly.entity_id
_entity_poly.type
_entity_poly.pdbx_seq_one_letter_code
_entity_poly.pdbx_strand_id
1 'polypeptide(L)'
;MSPIELKGLQIQYGNKVVARDLNLVLDKAEIISIIGPNGSGKSTLLKTMARLILPSAGVVTLNGHDMNSFSTDALARMISFMPQSMQAPGDLTVRDLVLLGRLPYQSLFSSLREEDGKAADKALAGTGMTTLQHRRLSALSGGERQRAWLALALAKEPEVLLLDEPTTYLDIHHQLDLMELIANLYETTGVLVVMVLHDLNHAARYSHRLIAVKEGRIVVDGPVKDVFRRDIIEPLYDIQAIITEVQEGAETYRLCVPYGTH
;
A
#
# COMPACT_ATOMS: atom_id res chain seq x y z
N MET A 1 0.11 5.11 20.50
CA MET A 1 1.24 5.70 19.77
C MET A 1 0.92 5.57 18.29
N SER A 2 1.24 6.60 17.49
CA SER A 2 0.96 6.57 16.05
C SER A 2 1.91 5.61 15.36
N PRO A 3 1.42 4.63 14.57
CA PRO A 3 2.30 3.71 13.83
C PRO A 3 3.31 4.46 12.96
N ILE A 4 2.85 5.47 12.19
CA ILE A 4 3.75 6.31 11.37
C ILE A 4 3.40 7.79 11.56
N GLU A 5 4.43 8.62 11.73
CA GLU A 5 4.29 10.07 11.75
C GLU A 5 5.36 10.73 10.89
N LEU A 6 4.95 11.69 10.07
CA LEU A 6 5.81 12.54 9.24
C LEU A 6 5.80 13.96 9.80
N LYS A 7 6.96 14.56 10.02
CA LYS A 7 7.10 15.92 10.54
C LYS A 7 8.00 16.74 9.64
N GLY A 8 7.44 17.80 9.01
CA GLY A 8 8.16 18.74 8.17
C GLY A 8 8.94 18.07 7.04
N LEU A 9 8.38 17.00 6.46
CA LEU A 9 9.11 16.14 5.54
C LEU A 9 9.34 16.83 4.20
N GLN A 10 10.58 16.87 3.75
CA GLN A 10 10.96 17.28 2.40
C GLN A 10 11.65 16.14 1.68
N ILE A 11 11.26 15.91 0.41
CA ILE A 11 11.83 14.86 -0.42
C ILE A 11 12.37 15.47 -1.71
N GLN A 12 13.61 15.11 -2.06
CA GLN A 12 14.33 15.68 -3.18
C GLN A 12 15.09 14.60 -3.94
N TYR A 13 15.09 14.70 -5.27
CA TYR A 13 15.94 13.91 -6.16
C TYR A 13 16.91 14.85 -6.90
N GLY A 14 18.18 14.74 -6.60
CA GLY A 14 19.18 15.72 -7.10
C GLY A 14 18.75 17.13 -6.70
N ASN A 15 18.56 18.02 -7.69
CA ASN A 15 18.11 19.39 -7.45
C ASN A 15 16.58 19.58 -7.52
N LYS A 16 15.83 18.51 -7.81
CA LYS A 16 14.36 18.60 -7.93
C LYS A 16 13.68 18.24 -6.61
N VAL A 17 13.03 19.21 -6.00
CA VAL A 17 12.15 18.97 -4.84
C VAL A 17 10.84 18.36 -5.33
N VAL A 18 10.50 17.18 -4.82
CA VAL A 18 9.31 16.40 -5.20
C VAL A 18 8.21 16.56 -4.17
N ALA A 19 8.56 16.74 -2.91
CA ALA A 19 7.60 16.97 -1.83
C ALA A 19 8.17 17.95 -0.80
N ARG A 20 7.27 18.77 -0.22
CA ARG A 20 7.66 19.85 0.72
C ARG A 20 6.69 19.91 1.87
N ASP A 21 7.25 20.07 3.06
CA ASP A 21 6.52 20.33 4.30
C ASP A 21 5.35 19.36 4.53
N LEU A 22 5.62 18.06 4.31
CA LEU A 22 4.62 17.04 4.54
C LEU A 22 4.54 16.74 6.04
N ASN A 23 3.35 16.90 6.57
CA ASN A 23 3.00 16.55 7.93
C ASN A 23 1.82 15.58 7.89
N LEU A 24 1.95 14.42 8.53
CA LEU A 24 0.95 13.36 8.48
C LEU A 24 1.08 12.48 9.72
N VAL A 25 -0.05 12.08 10.28
CA VAL A 25 -0.12 11.15 11.40
C VAL A 25 -1.05 9.99 11.01
N LEU A 26 -0.50 8.78 11.06
CA LEU A 26 -1.22 7.53 10.86
C LEU A 26 -1.25 6.81 12.22
N ASP A 27 -2.32 6.99 12.97
CA ASP A 27 -2.37 6.69 14.41
C ASP A 27 -3.15 5.44 14.78
N LYS A 28 -3.81 4.83 13.81
CA LYS A 28 -4.64 3.63 14.02
C LYS A 28 -4.59 2.70 12.82
N ALA A 29 -4.97 1.45 13.07
CA ALA A 29 -5.20 0.50 11.99
C ALA A 29 -6.40 0.98 11.16
N GLU A 30 -6.17 1.25 9.89
CA GLU A 30 -7.17 1.64 8.91
C GLU A 30 -6.66 1.36 7.50
N ILE A 31 -7.55 1.35 6.52
CA ILE A 31 -7.17 1.35 5.10
C ILE A 31 -7.15 2.79 4.61
N ILE A 32 -6.00 3.24 4.15
CA ILE A 32 -5.77 4.60 3.67
C ILE A 32 -5.38 4.55 2.19
N SER A 33 -6.03 5.35 1.36
CA SER A 33 -5.59 5.55 -0.02
C SER A 33 -4.99 6.93 -0.22
N ILE A 34 -3.81 6.95 -0.84
CA ILE A 34 -3.17 8.18 -1.32
C ILE A 34 -3.61 8.39 -2.77
N ILE A 35 -4.30 9.50 -3.02
CA ILE A 35 -4.86 9.88 -4.32
C ILE A 35 -4.23 11.18 -4.84
N GLY A 36 -4.33 11.42 -6.14
CA GLY A 36 -3.84 12.65 -6.79
C GLY A 36 -3.29 12.37 -8.20
N PRO A 37 -3.03 13.41 -8.99
CA PRO A 37 -2.59 13.28 -10.37
C PRO A 37 -1.22 12.59 -10.48
N ASN A 38 -0.88 12.15 -11.70
CA ASN A 38 0.44 11.58 -11.98
C ASN A 38 1.54 12.62 -11.74
N GLY A 39 2.64 12.15 -11.13
CA GLY A 39 3.76 13.03 -10.79
C GLY A 39 3.56 13.90 -9.54
N SER A 40 2.45 13.76 -8.81
CA SER A 40 2.20 14.54 -7.59
C SER A 40 3.06 14.16 -6.39
N GLY A 41 3.80 13.03 -6.45
CA GLY A 41 4.69 12.57 -5.38
C GLY A 41 4.15 11.41 -4.53
N LYS A 42 3.02 10.80 -4.88
CA LYS A 42 2.37 9.71 -4.11
C LYS A 42 3.31 8.53 -3.82
N SER A 43 3.85 7.91 -4.86
CA SER A 43 4.76 6.76 -4.72
C SER A 43 6.07 7.15 -4.00
N THR A 44 6.53 8.39 -4.19
CA THR A 44 7.69 8.93 -3.47
C THR A 44 7.40 9.04 -1.98
N LEU A 45 6.23 9.57 -1.60
CA LEU A 45 5.78 9.63 -0.21
C LEU A 45 5.70 8.22 0.39
N LEU A 46 5.07 7.27 -0.31
CA LEU A 46 4.93 5.90 0.15
C LEU A 46 6.30 5.21 0.34
N LYS A 47 7.23 5.41 -0.60
CA LYS A 47 8.61 4.88 -0.51
C LYS A 47 9.41 5.51 0.64
N THR A 48 9.13 6.78 0.97
CA THR A 48 9.76 7.43 2.12
C THR A 48 9.22 6.86 3.43
N MET A 49 7.92 6.55 3.53
CA MET A 49 7.34 5.82 4.67
C MET A 49 7.94 4.42 4.84
N ALA A 50 8.43 3.80 3.77
CA ALA A 50 9.14 2.51 3.81
C ALA A 50 10.65 2.64 4.07
N ARG A 51 11.19 3.86 4.24
CA ARG A 51 12.63 4.16 4.30
C ARG A 51 13.41 3.67 3.06
N LEU A 52 12.74 3.52 1.92
CA LEU A 52 13.38 3.24 0.62
C LEU A 52 13.96 4.51 -0.01
N ILE A 53 13.44 5.67 0.40
CA ILE A 53 13.92 6.99 0.04
C ILE A 53 14.12 7.76 1.33
N LEU A 54 15.30 8.33 1.50
CA LEU A 54 15.59 9.17 2.65
C LEU A 54 15.09 10.60 2.37
N PRO A 55 14.42 11.25 3.33
CA PRO A 55 14.03 12.64 3.18
C PRO A 55 15.26 13.55 3.21
N SER A 56 15.19 14.69 2.50
CA SER A 56 16.22 15.73 2.54
C SER A 56 16.10 16.63 3.78
N ALA A 57 14.92 16.71 4.38
CA ALA A 57 14.64 17.37 5.66
C ALA A 57 13.41 16.76 6.31
N GLY A 58 13.23 17.02 7.62
CA GLY A 58 12.17 16.44 8.43
C GLY A 58 12.50 15.04 8.93
N VAL A 59 11.53 14.40 9.56
CA VAL A 59 11.69 13.07 10.17
C VAL A 59 10.46 12.20 9.92
N VAL A 60 10.69 10.89 9.75
CA VAL A 60 9.66 9.85 9.78
C VAL A 60 9.86 9.04 11.03
N THR A 61 8.82 8.92 11.83
CA THR A 61 8.85 8.06 13.03
C THR A 61 7.93 6.86 12.86
N LEU A 62 8.33 5.74 13.46
CA LEU A 62 7.54 4.52 13.59
C LEU A 62 7.38 4.21 15.07
N ASN A 63 6.15 4.10 15.55
CA ASN A 63 5.84 3.90 16.97
C ASN A 63 6.52 4.94 17.89
N GLY A 64 6.66 6.20 17.40
CA GLY A 64 7.27 7.29 18.14
C GLY A 64 8.82 7.35 18.09
N HIS A 65 9.47 6.39 17.43
CA HIS A 65 10.94 6.34 17.27
C HIS A 65 11.34 6.75 15.84
N ASP A 66 12.42 7.52 15.70
CA ASP A 66 12.96 7.85 14.38
C ASP A 66 13.25 6.57 13.59
N MET A 67 12.71 6.48 12.38
CA MET A 67 12.93 5.31 11.52
C MET A 67 14.42 5.04 11.25
N ASN A 68 15.27 6.06 11.29
CA ASN A 68 16.71 5.90 11.08
C ASN A 68 17.41 5.18 12.24
N SER A 69 16.78 5.10 13.42
CA SER A 69 17.31 4.38 14.59
C SER A 69 17.15 2.86 14.49
N PHE A 70 16.27 2.37 13.62
CA PHE A 70 16.04 0.94 13.44
C PHE A 70 17.07 0.31 12.51
N SER A 71 17.51 -0.91 12.84
CA SER A 71 18.21 -1.75 11.86
C SER A 71 17.33 -2.08 10.67
N THR A 72 17.91 -2.41 9.52
CA THR A 72 17.16 -2.76 8.32
C THR A 72 16.22 -3.96 8.57
N ASP A 73 16.71 -4.98 9.27
CA ASP A 73 15.92 -6.17 9.58
C ASP A 73 14.77 -5.87 10.54
N ALA A 74 15.02 -5.05 11.57
CA ALA A 74 13.96 -4.63 12.50
C ALA A 74 12.83 -3.89 11.76
N LEU A 75 13.18 -2.95 10.90
CA LEU A 75 12.21 -2.21 10.11
C LEU A 75 11.47 -3.12 9.11
N ALA A 76 12.19 -4.05 8.45
CA ALA A 76 11.62 -4.97 7.48
C ALA A 76 10.63 -5.98 8.09
N ARG A 77 10.67 -6.21 9.41
CA ARG A 77 9.67 -7.00 10.16
C ARG A 77 8.40 -6.20 10.43
N MET A 78 8.52 -4.89 10.64
CA MET A 78 7.42 -4.01 11.03
C MET A 78 6.68 -3.42 9.82
N ILE A 79 7.41 -3.14 8.73
CA ILE A 79 6.85 -2.55 7.51
C ILE A 79 7.08 -3.48 6.33
N SER A 80 6.00 -3.79 5.61
CA SER A 80 6.07 -4.42 4.29
C SER A 80 5.76 -3.41 3.21
N PHE A 81 6.58 -3.40 2.16
CA PHE A 81 6.37 -2.58 0.97
C PHE A 81 6.23 -3.47 -0.26
N MET A 82 5.16 -3.25 -1.02
CA MET A 82 4.91 -3.91 -2.30
C MET A 82 4.98 -2.86 -3.42
N PRO A 83 5.99 -2.93 -4.30
CA PRO A 83 6.15 -1.97 -5.39
C PRO A 83 5.17 -2.22 -6.53
N GLN A 84 4.93 -1.22 -7.37
CA GLN A 84 4.10 -1.31 -8.57
C GLN A 84 4.59 -2.39 -9.55
N SER A 85 5.89 -2.52 -9.71
CA SER A 85 6.52 -3.47 -10.63
C SER A 85 7.37 -4.46 -9.83
N MET A 86 7.08 -5.73 -9.99
CA MET A 86 7.68 -6.82 -9.24
C MET A 86 8.36 -7.80 -10.17
N GLN A 87 9.62 -8.10 -9.88
CA GLN A 87 10.42 -9.06 -10.62
C GLN A 87 11.02 -10.09 -9.67
N ALA A 88 10.92 -11.36 -10.04
CA ALA A 88 11.61 -12.45 -9.38
C ALA A 88 12.11 -13.44 -10.44
N PRO A 89 13.14 -14.23 -10.13
CA PRO A 89 13.52 -15.36 -10.97
C PRO A 89 12.33 -16.25 -11.27
N GLY A 90 12.07 -16.53 -12.56
CA GLY A 90 10.85 -17.21 -13.00
C GLY A 90 10.78 -18.70 -12.65
N ASP A 91 11.86 -19.29 -12.19
CA ASP A 91 12.00 -20.67 -11.74
C ASP A 91 11.61 -20.89 -10.27
N LEU A 92 11.48 -19.81 -9.48
CA LEU A 92 10.98 -19.90 -8.11
C LEU A 92 9.53 -20.36 -8.09
N THR A 93 9.20 -21.21 -7.09
CA THR A 93 7.80 -21.50 -6.77
C THR A 93 7.16 -20.36 -5.97
N VAL A 94 5.84 -20.36 -5.90
CA VAL A 94 5.10 -19.40 -5.03
C VAL A 94 5.56 -19.55 -3.58
N ARG A 95 5.74 -20.77 -3.08
CA ARG A 95 6.22 -21.03 -1.72
C ARG A 95 7.61 -20.47 -1.48
N ASP A 96 8.53 -20.68 -2.43
CA ASP A 96 9.89 -20.12 -2.34
C ASP A 96 9.85 -18.60 -2.24
N LEU A 97 9.03 -17.96 -3.09
CA LEU A 97 8.83 -16.50 -3.05
C LEU A 97 8.33 -16.05 -1.67
N VAL A 98 7.30 -16.70 -1.13
CA VAL A 98 6.69 -16.32 0.14
C VAL A 98 7.66 -16.49 1.30
N LEU A 99 8.49 -17.54 1.28
CA LEU A 99 9.53 -17.78 2.29
C LEU A 99 10.62 -16.70 2.26
N LEU A 100 10.87 -16.01 1.14
CA LEU A 100 11.77 -14.83 1.13
C LEU A 100 11.27 -13.71 2.05
N GLY A 101 9.96 -13.64 2.33
CA GLY A 101 9.41 -12.72 3.32
C GLY A 101 9.93 -12.96 4.73
N ARG A 102 10.46 -14.15 5.03
CA ARG A 102 11.00 -14.51 6.35
C ARG A 102 12.50 -14.20 6.51
N LEU A 103 13.18 -13.75 5.46
CA LEU A 103 14.61 -13.38 5.54
C LEU A 103 14.96 -12.45 6.69
N PRO A 104 14.18 -11.40 7.03
CA PRO A 104 14.49 -10.52 8.16
C PRO A 104 14.51 -11.22 9.53
N TYR A 105 13.96 -12.43 9.64
CA TYR A 105 13.92 -13.23 10.89
C TYR A 105 15.06 -14.24 10.99
N GLN A 106 15.81 -14.43 9.91
CA GLN A 106 16.90 -15.39 9.84
C GLN A 106 18.23 -14.74 10.19
N SER A 107 19.11 -15.49 10.84
CA SER A 107 20.53 -15.12 10.94
C SER A 107 21.30 -15.70 9.75
N LEU A 108 22.47 -15.13 9.44
CA LEU A 108 23.31 -15.56 8.30
C LEU A 108 23.63 -17.06 8.25
N PHE A 109 23.45 -17.79 9.35
CA PHE A 109 23.78 -19.22 9.48
C PHE A 109 22.60 -20.07 9.94
N SER A 110 21.36 -19.53 9.99
CA SER A 110 20.19 -20.30 10.41
C SER A 110 19.48 -20.92 9.20
N SER A 111 19.13 -22.19 9.32
CA SER A 111 18.13 -22.82 8.44
C SER A 111 16.73 -22.24 8.73
N LEU A 112 15.80 -22.40 7.76
CA LEU A 112 14.38 -22.12 7.95
C LEU A 112 13.88 -22.81 9.24
N ARG A 113 13.23 -22.02 10.09
CA ARG A 113 12.61 -22.51 11.33
C ARG A 113 11.19 -23.00 11.01
N GLU A 114 10.65 -23.84 11.86
CA GLU A 114 9.25 -24.28 11.75
C GLU A 114 8.26 -23.12 11.76
N GLU A 115 8.57 -22.05 12.52
CA GLU A 115 7.78 -20.81 12.57
C GLU A 115 7.73 -20.08 11.22
N ASP A 116 8.82 -20.09 10.45
CA ASP A 116 8.88 -19.49 9.12
C ASP A 116 7.96 -20.22 8.14
N GLY A 117 7.92 -21.56 8.23
CA GLY A 117 6.98 -22.37 7.47
C GLY A 117 5.52 -22.05 7.81
N LYS A 118 5.19 -21.95 9.11
CA LYS A 118 3.84 -21.61 9.58
C LYS A 118 3.40 -20.22 9.13
N ALA A 119 4.30 -19.24 9.20
CA ALA A 119 4.01 -17.88 8.73
C ALA A 119 3.77 -17.84 7.21
N ALA A 120 4.57 -18.59 6.43
CA ALA A 120 4.36 -18.73 4.99
C ALA A 120 3.02 -19.41 4.68
N ASP A 121 2.66 -20.50 5.40
CA ASP A 121 1.39 -21.21 5.21
C ASP A 121 0.19 -20.30 5.52
N LYS A 122 0.28 -19.49 6.60
CA LYS A 122 -0.74 -18.49 6.96
C LYS A 122 -0.90 -17.42 5.87
N ALA A 123 0.22 -16.92 5.34
CA ALA A 123 0.21 -15.91 4.26
C ALA A 123 -0.38 -16.49 2.96
N LEU A 124 -0.01 -17.72 2.59
CA LEU A 124 -0.57 -18.42 1.44
C LEU A 124 -2.08 -18.65 1.58
N ALA A 125 -2.53 -19.07 2.75
CA ALA A 125 -3.95 -19.25 3.03
C ALA A 125 -4.71 -17.92 2.96
N GLY A 126 -4.18 -16.87 3.62
CA GLY A 126 -4.79 -15.54 3.64
C GLY A 126 -4.88 -14.88 2.26
N THR A 127 -4.09 -15.30 1.28
CA THR A 127 -4.12 -14.77 -0.10
C THR A 127 -4.73 -15.74 -1.12
N GLY A 128 -5.27 -16.88 -0.67
CA GLY A 128 -5.86 -17.90 -1.54
C GLY A 128 -4.82 -18.63 -2.42
N MET A 129 -3.54 -18.62 -2.04
CA MET A 129 -2.45 -19.18 -2.85
C MET A 129 -2.03 -20.59 -2.44
N THR A 130 -2.67 -21.21 -1.46
CA THR A 130 -2.31 -22.54 -0.91
C THR A 130 -2.25 -23.63 -2.00
N THR A 131 -3.22 -23.68 -2.91
CA THR A 131 -3.28 -24.67 -3.97
C THR A 131 -2.22 -24.45 -5.06
N LEU A 132 -1.71 -23.24 -5.18
CA LEU A 132 -0.73 -22.80 -6.16
C LEU A 132 0.70 -22.76 -5.61
N GLN A 133 0.92 -23.10 -4.34
CA GLN A 133 2.20 -22.90 -3.66
C GLN A 133 3.40 -23.56 -4.33
N HIS A 134 3.20 -24.68 -5.02
CA HIS A 134 4.26 -25.40 -5.74
C HIS A 134 4.37 -25.03 -7.22
N ARG A 135 3.52 -24.09 -7.69
CA ARG A 135 3.56 -23.60 -9.07
C ARG A 135 4.69 -22.60 -9.23
N ARG A 136 5.35 -22.61 -10.40
CA ARG A 136 6.39 -21.62 -10.73
C ARG A 136 5.76 -20.26 -10.98
N LEU A 137 6.45 -19.19 -10.60
CA LEU A 137 5.97 -17.81 -10.80
C LEU A 137 5.75 -17.46 -12.27
N SER A 138 6.55 -18.05 -13.17
CA SER A 138 6.42 -17.88 -14.63
C SER A 138 5.12 -18.47 -15.19
N ALA A 139 4.50 -19.41 -14.49
CA ALA A 139 3.26 -20.09 -14.91
C ALA A 139 1.99 -19.46 -14.30
N LEU A 140 2.11 -18.35 -13.55
CA LEU A 140 1.00 -17.65 -12.94
C LEU A 140 0.41 -16.59 -13.88
N SER A 141 -0.91 -16.40 -13.80
CA SER A 141 -1.59 -15.20 -14.34
C SER A 141 -1.12 -13.92 -13.63
N GLY A 142 -1.47 -12.76 -14.18
CA GLY A 142 -1.15 -11.46 -13.55
C GLY A 142 -1.72 -11.34 -12.14
N GLY A 143 -3.00 -11.67 -11.95
CA GLY A 143 -3.67 -11.62 -10.65
C GLY A 143 -3.12 -12.63 -9.65
N GLU A 144 -2.84 -13.89 -10.08
CA GLU A 144 -2.20 -14.90 -9.22
C GLU A 144 -0.81 -14.44 -8.78
N ARG A 145 -0.05 -13.82 -9.69
CA ARG A 145 1.28 -13.27 -9.38
C ARG A 145 1.18 -12.14 -8.35
N GLN A 146 0.21 -11.25 -8.50
CA GLN A 146 -0.04 -10.16 -7.55
C GLN A 146 -0.35 -10.70 -6.14
N ARG A 147 -1.20 -11.73 -6.04
CA ARG A 147 -1.52 -12.40 -4.78
C ARG A 147 -0.30 -13.10 -4.17
N ALA A 148 0.58 -13.70 -4.98
CA ALA A 148 1.82 -14.32 -4.50
C ALA A 148 2.77 -13.29 -3.87
N TRP A 149 2.89 -12.10 -4.46
CA TRP A 149 3.68 -11.01 -3.88
C TRP A 149 3.05 -10.41 -2.63
N LEU A 150 1.72 -10.33 -2.58
CA LEU A 150 1.01 -9.94 -1.35
C LEU A 150 1.26 -10.97 -0.25
N ALA A 151 1.27 -12.27 -0.57
CA ALA A 151 1.62 -13.34 0.38
C ALA A 151 3.05 -13.18 0.92
N LEU A 152 4.03 -12.86 0.07
CA LEU A 152 5.38 -12.52 0.53
C LEU A 152 5.38 -11.36 1.52
N ALA A 153 4.64 -10.28 1.22
CA ALA A 153 4.54 -9.12 2.09
C ALA A 153 3.93 -9.48 3.45
N LEU A 154 2.90 -10.33 3.46
CA LEU A 154 2.20 -10.78 4.66
C LEU A 154 2.96 -11.83 5.47
N ALA A 155 3.82 -12.62 4.84
CA ALA A 155 4.67 -13.60 5.54
C ALA A 155 5.61 -12.93 6.56
N LYS A 156 5.86 -11.63 6.42
CA LYS A 156 6.59 -10.84 7.42
C LYS A 156 5.78 -10.54 8.68
N GLU A 157 4.45 -10.75 8.65
CA GLU A 157 3.52 -10.35 9.73
C GLU A 157 3.67 -8.87 10.12
N PRO A 158 3.60 -7.94 9.14
CA PRO A 158 3.91 -6.54 9.36
C PRO A 158 2.83 -5.81 10.17
N GLU A 159 3.21 -4.74 10.88
CA GLU A 159 2.28 -3.77 11.49
C GLU A 159 1.71 -2.81 10.44
N VAL A 160 2.50 -2.53 9.39
CA VAL A 160 2.16 -1.61 8.31
C VAL A 160 2.41 -2.26 6.95
N LEU A 161 1.40 -2.23 6.09
CA LEU A 161 1.45 -2.71 4.71
C LEU A 161 1.33 -1.52 3.76
N LEU A 162 2.38 -1.27 2.98
CA LEU A 162 2.47 -0.20 2.01
C LEU A 162 2.39 -0.77 0.60
N LEU A 163 1.40 -0.35 -0.20
CA LEU A 163 1.12 -0.89 -1.52
C LEU A 163 1.19 0.22 -2.59
N ASP A 164 2.15 0.14 -3.50
CA ASP A 164 2.33 1.13 -4.57
C ASP A 164 1.59 0.64 -5.83
N GLU A 165 0.38 1.16 -6.07
CA GLU A 165 -0.49 0.85 -7.21
C GLU A 165 -0.75 -0.66 -7.39
N PRO A 166 -1.31 -1.34 -6.39
CA PRO A 166 -1.43 -2.79 -6.39
C PRO A 166 -2.37 -3.36 -7.46
N THR A 167 -3.27 -2.54 -8.02
CA THR A 167 -4.26 -2.95 -9.03
C THR A 167 -3.82 -2.68 -10.48
N THR A 168 -2.67 -2.04 -10.69
CA THR A 168 -2.18 -1.69 -12.03
C THR A 168 -1.89 -2.96 -12.85
N TYR A 169 -2.25 -2.94 -14.14
CA TYR A 169 -2.15 -4.05 -15.09
C TYR A 169 -3.08 -5.24 -14.85
N LEU A 170 -4.01 -5.16 -13.92
CA LEU A 170 -5.04 -6.17 -13.70
C LEU A 170 -6.34 -5.80 -14.46
N ASP A 171 -7.07 -6.79 -14.94
CA ASP A 171 -8.44 -6.60 -15.40
C ASP A 171 -9.39 -6.32 -14.22
N ILE A 172 -10.61 -5.87 -14.53
CA ILE A 172 -11.59 -5.42 -13.53
C ILE A 172 -11.88 -6.51 -12.49
N HIS A 173 -12.03 -7.77 -12.91
CA HIS A 173 -12.30 -8.88 -12.00
C HIS A 173 -11.16 -9.06 -10.99
N HIS A 174 -9.93 -9.11 -11.47
CA HIS A 174 -8.75 -9.29 -10.62
C HIS A 174 -8.47 -8.07 -9.74
N GLN A 175 -8.83 -6.85 -10.19
CA GLN A 175 -8.75 -5.66 -9.35
C GLN A 175 -9.70 -5.76 -8.16
N LEU A 176 -10.98 -6.11 -8.41
CA LEU A 176 -11.97 -6.28 -7.34
C LEU A 176 -11.56 -7.37 -6.36
N ASP A 177 -11.17 -8.54 -6.86
CA ASP A 177 -10.68 -9.65 -6.05
C ASP A 177 -9.51 -9.25 -5.13
N LEU A 178 -8.58 -8.45 -5.64
CA LEU A 178 -7.43 -7.99 -4.85
C LEU A 178 -7.85 -6.96 -3.80
N MET A 179 -8.75 -6.04 -4.14
CA MET A 179 -9.26 -5.04 -3.20
C MET A 179 -10.07 -5.67 -2.07
N GLU A 180 -10.93 -6.65 -2.37
CA GLU A 180 -11.67 -7.44 -1.38
C GLU A 180 -10.71 -8.25 -0.50
N LEU A 181 -9.66 -8.83 -1.08
CA LEU A 181 -8.63 -9.54 -0.33
C LEU A 181 -7.92 -8.60 0.66
N ILE A 182 -7.56 -7.38 0.24
CA ILE A 182 -6.93 -6.38 1.13
C ILE A 182 -7.90 -5.95 2.24
N ALA A 183 -9.18 -5.76 1.94
CA ALA A 183 -10.19 -5.43 2.94
C ALA A 183 -10.33 -6.57 3.98
N ASN A 184 -10.44 -7.82 3.53
CA ASN A 184 -10.50 -8.99 4.41
C ASN A 184 -9.24 -9.16 5.27
N LEU A 185 -8.06 -8.84 4.73
CA LEU A 185 -6.81 -8.87 5.48
C LEU A 185 -6.81 -7.83 6.62
N TYR A 186 -7.27 -6.62 6.33
CA TYR A 186 -7.42 -5.60 7.36
C TYR A 186 -8.38 -6.07 8.47
N GLU A 187 -9.56 -6.58 8.12
CA GLU A 187 -10.56 -7.06 9.08
C GLU A 187 -10.02 -8.19 9.99
N THR A 188 -9.22 -9.08 9.42
CA THR A 188 -8.72 -10.27 10.14
C THR A 188 -7.45 -10.03 10.94
N THR A 189 -6.62 -9.06 10.53
CA THR A 189 -5.30 -8.83 11.15
C THR A 189 -5.17 -7.49 11.86
N GLY A 190 -6.00 -6.51 11.53
CA GLY A 190 -5.88 -5.14 12.05
C GLY A 190 -4.62 -4.40 11.56
N VAL A 191 -4.00 -4.84 10.45
CA VAL A 191 -2.82 -4.20 9.88
C VAL A 191 -3.17 -2.80 9.34
N LEU A 192 -2.30 -1.80 9.58
CA LEU A 192 -2.43 -0.52 8.89
C LEU A 192 -2.08 -0.71 7.41
N VAL A 193 -3.02 -0.42 6.50
CA VAL A 193 -2.79 -0.47 5.05
C VAL A 193 -2.73 0.93 4.49
N VAL A 194 -1.64 1.26 3.80
CA VAL A 194 -1.53 2.51 3.03
C VAL A 194 -1.25 2.16 1.59
N MET A 195 -2.09 2.60 0.67
CA MET A 195 -1.94 2.27 -0.73
C MET A 195 -2.06 3.50 -1.63
N VAL A 196 -1.31 3.51 -2.72
CA VAL A 196 -1.51 4.46 -3.82
C VAL A 196 -2.50 3.84 -4.78
N LEU A 197 -3.58 4.54 -5.09
CA LEU A 197 -4.57 4.10 -6.07
C LEU A 197 -4.78 5.18 -7.14
N HIS A 198 -4.95 4.73 -8.39
CA HIS A 198 -5.37 5.58 -9.52
C HIS A 198 -6.88 5.58 -9.68
N ASP A 199 -7.54 4.47 -9.41
CA ASP A 199 -9.00 4.38 -9.49
C ASP A 199 -9.63 5.03 -8.26
N LEU A 200 -10.32 6.14 -8.50
CA LEU A 200 -11.00 6.91 -7.46
C LEU A 200 -12.16 6.13 -6.82
N ASN A 201 -12.84 5.29 -7.60
CA ASN A 201 -13.97 4.51 -7.10
C ASN A 201 -13.50 3.39 -6.18
N HIS A 202 -12.38 2.73 -6.51
CA HIS A 202 -11.73 1.80 -5.59
C HIS A 202 -11.26 2.51 -4.31
N ALA A 203 -10.64 3.69 -4.43
CA ALA A 203 -10.21 4.45 -3.27
C ALA A 203 -11.40 4.84 -2.36
N ALA A 204 -12.53 5.25 -2.95
CA ALA A 204 -13.71 5.60 -2.19
C ALA A 204 -14.40 4.39 -1.52
N ARG A 205 -14.42 3.24 -2.20
CA ARG A 205 -15.12 2.03 -1.73
C ARG A 205 -14.36 1.30 -0.62
N TYR A 206 -13.05 1.16 -0.76
CA TYR A 206 -12.24 0.27 0.07
C TYR A 206 -11.42 0.98 1.14
N SER A 207 -11.45 2.32 1.20
CA SER A 207 -10.68 3.05 2.21
C SER A 207 -11.55 3.65 3.30
N HIS A 208 -10.97 3.80 4.47
CA HIS A 208 -11.54 4.58 5.57
C HIS A 208 -11.17 6.06 5.46
N ARG A 209 -9.96 6.34 4.94
CA ARG A 209 -9.35 7.66 4.87
C ARG A 209 -8.66 7.88 3.53
N LEU A 210 -8.75 9.09 3.00
CA LEU A 210 -8.07 9.51 1.78
C LEU A 210 -7.07 10.61 2.09
N ILE A 211 -5.88 10.51 1.50
CA ILE A 211 -4.86 11.54 1.51
C ILE A 211 -4.68 12.04 0.08
N ALA A 212 -5.11 13.26 -0.19
CA ALA A 212 -4.99 13.88 -1.51
C ALA A 212 -3.65 14.61 -1.63
N VAL A 213 -2.85 14.24 -2.65
CA VAL A 213 -1.53 14.82 -2.91
C VAL A 213 -1.53 15.52 -4.25
N LYS A 214 -1.15 16.80 -4.27
CA LYS A 214 -0.96 17.62 -5.49
C LYS A 214 0.34 18.39 -5.37
N GLU A 215 1.16 18.39 -6.42
CA GLU A 215 2.41 19.17 -6.51
C GLU A 215 3.34 18.99 -5.29
N GLY A 216 3.46 17.76 -4.81
CA GLY A 216 4.32 17.43 -3.67
C GLY A 216 3.82 17.91 -2.30
N ARG A 217 2.53 18.23 -2.18
CA ARG A 217 1.89 18.64 -0.92
C ARG A 217 0.67 17.79 -0.62
N ILE A 218 0.41 17.55 0.64
CA ILE A 218 -0.89 17.03 1.10
C ILE A 218 -1.86 18.21 1.07
N VAL A 219 -2.88 18.14 0.20
CA VAL A 219 -3.87 19.20 0.05
C VAL A 219 -5.11 18.96 0.89
N VAL A 220 -5.46 17.69 1.09
CA VAL A 220 -6.56 17.27 1.97
C VAL A 220 -6.21 15.91 2.56
N ASP A 221 -6.62 15.69 3.79
CA ASP A 221 -6.48 14.45 4.54
C ASP A 221 -7.68 14.27 5.46
N GLY A 222 -8.36 13.14 5.37
CA GLY A 222 -9.54 12.87 6.18
C GLY A 222 -10.36 11.66 5.75
N PRO A 223 -11.47 11.39 6.43
CA PRO A 223 -12.42 10.34 6.08
C PRO A 223 -12.89 10.46 4.63
N VAL A 224 -13.16 9.31 3.98
CA VAL A 224 -13.62 9.28 2.56
C VAL A 224 -14.77 10.25 2.31
N LYS A 225 -15.79 10.29 3.19
CA LYS A 225 -16.96 11.17 3.05
C LYS A 225 -16.62 12.67 2.99
N ASP A 226 -15.51 13.08 3.60
CA ASP A 226 -15.09 14.47 3.69
C ASP A 226 -14.16 14.87 2.54
N VAL A 227 -13.38 13.92 2.01
CA VAL A 227 -12.42 14.14 0.92
C VAL A 227 -13.02 13.83 -0.45
N PHE A 228 -13.85 12.81 -0.56
CA PHE A 228 -14.44 12.39 -1.84
C PHE A 228 -15.66 13.24 -2.21
N ARG A 229 -15.38 14.51 -2.53
CA ARG A 229 -16.38 15.55 -2.86
C ARG A 229 -15.96 16.26 -4.13
N ARG A 230 -16.96 16.78 -4.85
CA ARG A 230 -16.75 17.46 -6.13
C ARG A 230 -15.79 18.65 -6.02
N ASP A 231 -15.97 19.49 -5.00
CA ASP A 231 -15.15 20.68 -4.73
C ASP A 231 -13.69 20.37 -4.38
N ILE A 232 -13.36 19.09 -4.10
CA ILE A 232 -12.00 18.59 -3.85
C ILE A 232 -11.47 17.81 -5.05
N ILE A 233 -12.26 16.88 -5.61
CA ILE A 233 -11.81 15.97 -6.69
C ILE A 233 -11.60 16.73 -8.00
N GLU A 234 -12.51 17.63 -8.40
CA GLU A 234 -12.37 18.40 -9.64
C GLU A 234 -11.07 19.22 -9.68
N PRO A 235 -10.75 20.09 -8.68
CA PRO A 235 -9.50 20.86 -8.70
C PRO A 235 -8.25 19.98 -8.44
N LEU A 236 -8.39 18.82 -7.77
CA LEU A 236 -7.27 17.91 -7.55
C LEU A 236 -6.77 17.35 -8.87
N TYR A 237 -7.69 16.92 -9.75
CA TYR A 237 -7.36 16.23 -11.00
C TYR A 237 -7.50 17.11 -12.27
N ASP A 238 -7.96 18.36 -12.11
CA ASP A 238 -8.23 19.28 -13.22
C ASP A 238 -9.28 18.71 -14.20
N ILE A 239 -10.38 18.22 -13.64
CA ILE A 239 -11.46 17.57 -14.38
C ILE A 239 -12.82 18.12 -13.94
N GLN A 240 -13.84 17.84 -14.76
CA GLN A 240 -15.24 17.96 -14.41
C GLN A 240 -15.80 16.57 -14.09
N ALA A 241 -16.46 16.42 -12.95
CA ALA A 241 -16.95 15.13 -12.50
C ALA A 241 -18.31 15.23 -11.80
N ILE A 242 -19.10 14.18 -11.92
CA ILE A 242 -20.27 13.95 -11.09
C ILE A 242 -19.84 13.05 -9.93
N ILE A 243 -20.08 13.48 -8.70
CA ILE A 243 -19.98 12.64 -7.53
C ILE A 243 -21.40 12.22 -7.14
N THR A 244 -21.65 10.93 -7.15
CA THR A 244 -22.95 10.35 -6.81
C THR A 244 -22.82 9.28 -5.75
N GLU A 245 -23.90 9.00 -5.05
CA GLU A 245 -23.97 7.90 -4.08
C GLU A 245 -24.70 6.72 -4.71
N VAL A 246 -24.16 5.54 -4.51
CA VAL A 246 -24.76 4.28 -4.94
C VAL A 246 -24.99 3.44 -3.70
N GLN A 247 -26.20 2.88 -3.62
CA GLN A 247 -26.60 1.97 -2.56
C GLN A 247 -26.63 0.53 -3.11
N GLU A 248 -25.91 -0.36 -2.43
CA GLU A 248 -25.94 -1.79 -2.70
C GLU A 248 -26.22 -2.54 -1.39
N GLY A 249 -27.43 -3.07 -1.26
CA GLY A 249 -27.87 -3.67 0.00
C GLY A 249 -27.92 -2.65 1.15
N ALA A 250 -27.18 -2.89 2.20
CA ALA A 250 -27.05 -2.00 3.37
C ALA A 250 -25.89 -0.99 3.24
N GLU A 251 -25.06 -1.12 2.22
CA GLU A 251 -23.87 -0.28 2.04
C GLU A 251 -24.19 0.89 1.09
N THR A 252 -23.61 2.05 1.40
CA THR A 252 -23.64 3.24 0.54
C THR A 252 -22.22 3.71 0.31
N TYR A 253 -21.85 3.84 -0.97
CA TYR A 253 -20.55 4.33 -1.37
C TYR A 253 -20.64 5.37 -2.47
N ARG A 254 -19.60 6.21 -2.58
CA ARG A 254 -19.55 7.29 -3.55
C ARG A 254 -18.81 6.85 -4.80
N LEU A 255 -19.33 7.31 -5.95
CA LEU A 255 -18.71 7.13 -7.25
C LEU A 255 -18.37 8.47 -7.86
N CYS A 256 -17.22 8.52 -8.52
CA CYS A 256 -16.80 9.62 -9.37
C CYS A 256 -16.97 9.22 -10.83
N VAL A 257 -17.72 10.02 -11.58
CA VAL A 257 -17.91 9.87 -13.03
C VAL A 257 -17.34 11.10 -13.72
N PRO A 258 -16.09 11.07 -14.19
CA PRO A 258 -15.51 12.18 -14.95
C PRO A 258 -16.20 12.29 -16.31
N TYR A 259 -16.45 13.55 -16.78
CA TYR A 259 -17.11 13.78 -18.07
C TYR A 259 -16.44 14.89 -18.88
N GLY A 260 -15.42 15.56 -18.35
CA GLY A 260 -14.68 16.61 -19.06
C GLY A 260 -13.38 16.98 -18.35
N THR A 261 -12.59 17.81 -19.01
CA THR A 261 -11.42 18.49 -18.47
C THR A 261 -11.67 19.99 -18.43
N HIS A 262 -10.99 20.70 -17.54
CA HIS A 262 -11.03 22.18 -17.50
C HIS A 262 -10.12 22.80 -18.55
#